data_4fc43b1c291b7347fac3db9544024444
#
_entry.id   4fc43b1c291b7347fac3db9544024444
#
_cell.length_a   1.000
_cell.length_b   1.000
_cell.length_c   1.000
_cell.angle_alpha   90.00
_cell.angle_beta   90.00
_cell.angle_gamma   90.00
#
_symmetry.space_group_name_H-M   'P 1'
#
loop_
_entity.id
_entity.type
_entity.pdbx_description
1 polymer ?
#
loop_
_entity_poly.entity_id
_entity_poly.type
_entity_poly.pdbx_seq_one_letter_code
_entity_poly.pdbx_strand_id
1 'polypeptide(L)'
;MNALNRLRERAGVKAIDISSKSKDEMRQLIRNERMIELAGEGIYYSDIRRWKVAASMLNGRSFKNLLGEVYTTRVFDEKKHYLWPIPQTEIEMNKALIQNPGF
;
A
#
# COMPACT_ATOMS: atom_id res chain seq x y z
N MET A 1 24.53 -1.83 -14.43
CA MET A 1 23.66 -2.46 -13.40
C MET A 1 22.64 -1.46 -12.96
N ASN A 2 21.33 -1.78 -12.96
CA ASN A 2 20.29 -0.85 -12.52
C ASN A 2 20.07 -0.91 -11.01
N ALA A 3 19.41 0.11 -10.45
CA ALA A 3 19.19 0.24 -9.01
C ALA A 3 18.45 -0.96 -8.40
N LEU A 4 17.47 -1.52 -9.11
CA LEU A 4 16.70 -2.69 -8.67
C LEU A 4 17.60 -3.92 -8.47
N ASN A 5 18.46 -4.22 -9.43
CA ASN A 5 19.35 -5.38 -9.36
C ASN A 5 20.48 -5.19 -8.33
N ARG A 6 20.90 -3.95 -8.02
CA ARG A 6 21.82 -3.68 -6.91
C ARG A 6 21.17 -4.01 -5.55
N LEU A 7 19.89 -3.68 -5.38
CA LEU A 7 19.13 -4.03 -4.19
C LEU A 7 19.04 -5.55 -4.02
N ARG A 8 18.71 -6.25 -5.10
CA ARG A 8 18.58 -7.72 -5.11
C ARG A 8 19.90 -8.42 -4.86
N GLU A 9 20.99 -7.92 -5.44
CA GLU A 9 22.34 -8.44 -5.18
C GLU A 9 22.74 -8.33 -3.70
N ARG A 10 22.46 -7.17 -3.07
CA ARG A 10 22.67 -6.99 -1.65
C ARG A 10 21.90 -7.99 -0.80
N ALA A 11 20.66 -8.32 -1.20
CA ALA A 11 19.82 -9.30 -0.52
C ALA A 11 20.14 -10.76 -0.87
N GLY A 12 21.16 -11.02 -1.69
CA GLY A 12 21.52 -12.37 -2.14
C GLY A 12 20.49 -13.00 -3.08
N VAL A 13 19.64 -12.20 -3.72
CA VAL A 13 18.55 -12.66 -4.59
C VAL A 13 18.93 -12.48 -6.06
N LYS A 14 18.53 -13.43 -6.90
CA LYS A 14 18.84 -13.42 -8.35
C LYS A 14 18.39 -12.12 -9.01
N ALA A 15 19.26 -11.59 -9.87
CA ALA A 15 18.95 -10.43 -10.70
C ALA A 15 17.77 -10.73 -11.66
N ILE A 16 17.01 -9.70 -12.01
CA ILE A 16 15.90 -9.76 -12.96
C ILE A 16 16.36 -9.13 -14.29
N ASP A 17 16.05 -9.80 -15.39
CA ASP A 17 16.15 -9.16 -16.69
C ASP A 17 15.02 -8.15 -16.84
N ILE A 18 15.40 -6.89 -17.00
CA ILE A 18 14.48 -5.76 -17.15
C ILE A 18 14.40 -5.25 -18.59
N SER A 19 15.25 -5.75 -19.49
CA SER A 19 15.37 -5.23 -20.86
C SER A 19 14.09 -5.42 -21.68
N SER A 20 13.35 -6.50 -21.40
CA SER A 20 12.10 -6.87 -22.07
C SER A 20 10.84 -6.40 -21.34
N LYS A 21 10.97 -5.71 -20.22
CA LYS A 21 9.84 -5.33 -19.37
C LYS A 21 9.20 -4.02 -19.82
N SER A 22 7.88 -4.04 -19.91
CA SER A 22 7.08 -2.83 -20.11
C SER A 22 7.15 -1.89 -18.89
N LYS A 23 6.73 -0.64 -19.08
CA LYS A 23 6.66 0.36 -18.01
C LYS A 23 5.79 -0.10 -16.83
N ASP A 24 4.69 -0.80 -17.10
CA ASP A 24 3.77 -1.25 -16.06
C ASP A 24 4.30 -2.47 -15.29
N GLU A 25 4.94 -3.42 -16.01
CA GLU A 25 5.66 -4.52 -15.36
C GLU A 25 6.79 -4.01 -14.47
N MET A 26 7.57 -3.04 -14.95
CA MET A 26 8.61 -2.40 -14.13
C MET A 26 8.04 -1.72 -12.88
N ARG A 27 6.91 -1.03 -13.01
CA ARG A 27 6.23 -0.42 -11.87
C ARG A 27 5.80 -1.46 -10.84
N GLN A 28 5.25 -2.58 -11.27
CA GLN A 28 4.85 -3.67 -10.36
C GLN A 28 6.07 -4.31 -9.69
N LEU A 29 7.14 -4.54 -10.42
CA LEU A 29 8.39 -5.06 -9.86
C LEU A 29 8.95 -4.13 -8.76
N ILE A 30 9.02 -2.83 -9.03
CA ILE A 30 9.52 -1.85 -8.07
C ILE A 30 8.62 -1.82 -6.82
N ARG A 31 7.31 -1.85 -6.99
CA ARG A 31 6.35 -1.89 -5.87
C ARG A 31 6.52 -3.16 -5.03
N ASN A 32 6.69 -4.31 -5.68
CA ASN A 32 6.91 -5.58 -4.99
C ASN A 32 8.23 -5.59 -4.21
N GLU A 33 9.33 -5.16 -4.83
CA GLU A 33 10.63 -5.08 -4.14
C GLU A 33 10.55 -4.11 -2.95
N ARG A 34 9.90 -2.95 -3.13
CA ARG A 34 9.71 -2.00 -2.04
C ARG A 34 8.88 -2.58 -0.89
N MET A 35 7.82 -3.32 -1.19
CA MET A 35 6.99 -3.98 -0.18
C MET A 35 7.78 -5.03 0.62
N ILE A 36 8.63 -5.79 -0.05
CA ILE A 36 9.47 -6.82 0.58
C ILE A 36 10.58 -6.17 1.41
N GLU A 37 11.29 -5.20 0.84
CA GLU A 37 12.42 -4.52 1.47
C GLU A 37 12.03 -3.77 2.74
N LEU A 38 10.84 -3.15 2.73
CA LEU A 38 10.33 -2.35 3.84
C LEU A 38 9.26 -3.08 4.66
N ALA A 39 9.29 -4.43 4.62
CA ALA A 39 8.37 -5.24 5.41
C ALA A 39 8.59 -4.99 6.91
N GLY A 40 7.50 -4.72 7.63
CA GLY A 40 7.56 -4.43 9.07
C GLY A 40 7.87 -2.97 9.43
N GLU A 41 8.22 -2.10 8.47
CA GLU A 41 8.53 -0.69 8.73
C GLU A 41 7.29 0.24 8.77
N GLY A 42 6.09 -0.31 8.66
CA GLY A 42 4.83 0.46 8.70
C GLY A 42 4.51 1.29 7.45
N ILE A 43 5.36 1.24 6.41
CA ILE A 43 5.26 2.09 5.22
C ILE A 43 4.23 1.55 4.21
N TYR A 44 3.99 0.25 4.18
CA TYR A 44 3.16 -0.43 3.18
C TYR A 44 1.77 0.19 3.01
N TYR A 45 1.07 0.46 4.13
CA TYR A 45 -0.29 1.03 4.07
C TYR A 45 -0.32 2.42 3.43
N SER A 46 0.66 3.25 3.72
CA SER A 46 0.81 4.56 3.10
C SER A 46 1.10 4.46 1.61
N ASP A 47 1.96 3.53 1.21
CA ASP A 47 2.32 3.30 -0.18
C ASP A 47 1.13 2.86 -1.05
N ILE A 48 0.36 1.87 -0.62
CA ILE A 48 -0.80 1.39 -1.39
C ILE A 48 -1.90 2.44 -1.50
N ARG A 49 -2.05 3.31 -0.51
CA ARG A 49 -2.96 4.47 -0.58
C ARG A 49 -2.44 5.51 -1.57
N ARG A 50 -1.18 5.89 -1.48
CA ARG A 50 -0.52 6.84 -2.38
C ARG A 50 -0.55 6.38 -3.84
N TRP A 51 -0.37 5.08 -4.08
CA TRP A 51 -0.45 4.48 -5.41
C TRP A 51 -1.89 4.27 -5.91
N LYS A 52 -2.90 4.54 -5.08
CA LYS A 52 -4.33 4.32 -5.39
C LYS A 52 -4.66 2.85 -5.72
N VAL A 53 -3.97 1.92 -5.08
CA VAL A 53 -4.21 0.46 -5.25
C VAL A 53 -4.74 -0.20 -3.96
N ALA A 54 -4.97 0.57 -2.90
CA ALA A 54 -5.39 0.03 -1.62
C ALA A 54 -6.72 -0.73 -1.69
N ALA A 55 -7.67 -0.24 -2.48
CA ALA A 55 -8.95 -0.93 -2.66
C ALA A 55 -8.77 -2.34 -3.24
N SER A 56 -8.03 -2.49 -4.33
CA SER A 56 -7.78 -3.79 -4.95
C SER A 56 -6.93 -4.73 -4.10
N MET A 57 -6.09 -4.19 -3.23
CA MET A 57 -5.18 -4.98 -2.39
C MET A 57 -5.77 -5.35 -1.02
N LEU A 58 -6.69 -4.57 -0.50
CA LEU A 58 -7.23 -4.75 0.85
C LEU A 58 -8.69 -5.18 0.88
N ASN A 59 -9.54 -4.62 0.01
CA ASN A 59 -10.98 -4.85 0.09
C ASN A 59 -11.33 -6.32 -0.16
N GLY A 60 -12.16 -6.89 0.70
CA GLY A 60 -12.56 -8.30 0.64
C GLY A 60 -11.48 -9.31 1.05
N ARG A 61 -10.28 -8.86 1.45
CA ARG A 61 -9.21 -9.77 1.86
C ARG A 61 -9.49 -10.34 3.24
N SER A 62 -9.66 -11.65 3.28
CA SER A 62 -9.91 -12.39 4.53
C SER A 62 -8.60 -12.88 5.16
N PHE A 63 -8.51 -12.76 6.46
CA PHE A 63 -7.42 -13.29 7.28
C PHE A 63 -7.94 -14.49 8.07
N LYS A 64 -7.15 -15.54 8.09
CA LYS A 64 -7.49 -16.79 8.75
C LYS A 64 -6.64 -16.99 10.01
N ASN A 65 -7.21 -17.65 11.02
CA ASN A 65 -6.46 -18.11 12.17
C ASN A 65 -5.65 -19.40 11.82
N LEU A 66 -4.93 -19.94 12.79
CA LEU A 66 -4.14 -21.16 12.62
C LEU A 66 -4.98 -22.40 12.32
N LEU A 67 -6.28 -22.39 12.62
CA LEU A 67 -7.24 -23.46 12.33
C LEU A 67 -7.85 -23.34 10.93
N GLY A 68 -7.48 -22.29 10.17
CA GLY A 68 -8.03 -22.04 8.84
C GLY A 68 -9.37 -21.31 8.81
N GLU A 69 -9.92 -20.93 9.97
CA GLU A 69 -11.18 -20.20 10.08
C GLU A 69 -10.96 -18.71 9.77
N VAL A 70 -11.94 -18.08 9.12
CA VAL A 70 -11.86 -16.63 8.82
C VAL A 70 -12.00 -15.84 10.12
N TYR A 71 -10.90 -15.19 10.51
CA TYR A 71 -10.86 -14.32 11.68
C TYR A 71 -11.45 -12.94 11.39
N THR A 72 -11.12 -12.37 10.24
CA THR A 72 -11.65 -11.07 9.81
C THR A 72 -11.54 -10.90 8.31
N THR A 73 -12.41 -10.08 7.75
CA THR A 73 -12.35 -9.66 6.34
C THR A 73 -12.20 -8.14 6.30
N ARG A 74 -11.19 -7.65 5.58
CA ARG A 74 -10.98 -6.20 5.45
C ARG A 74 -12.01 -5.59 4.52
N VAL A 75 -12.49 -4.42 4.93
CA VAL A 75 -13.33 -3.56 4.10
C VAL A 75 -12.55 -2.29 3.81
N PHE A 76 -12.41 -1.95 2.54
CA PHE A 76 -11.80 -0.71 2.09
C PHE A 76 -12.77 0.04 1.19
N ASP A 77 -13.31 1.15 1.69
CA ASP A 77 -14.18 2.05 0.92
C ASP A 77 -13.31 3.13 0.24
N GLU A 78 -13.32 3.15 -1.08
CA GLU A 78 -12.53 4.12 -1.88
C GLU A 78 -12.93 5.58 -1.64
N LYS A 79 -14.20 5.82 -1.34
CA LYS A 79 -14.69 7.18 -1.11
C LYS A 79 -14.24 7.76 0.23
N LYS A 80 -13.88 6.87 1.18
CA LYS A 80 -13.54 7.22 2.55
C LYS A 80 -12.07 7.00 2.88
N HIS A 81 -11.55 5.79 2.64
CA HIS A 81 -10.33 5.32 3.29
C HIS A 81 -9.03 5.77 2.61
N TYR A 82 -9.07 6.48 1.48
CA TYR A 82 -7.87 7.07 0.89
C TYR A 82 -7.39 8.31 1.64
N LEU A 83 -8.26 9.00 2.35
CA LEU A 83 -7.92 10.15 3.18
C LEU A 83 -8.12 9.82 4.67
N TRP A 84 -7.53 10.63 5.53
CA TRP A 84 -7.78 10.59 6.97
C TRP A 84 -8.82 11.65 7.32
N PRO A 85 -9.66 11.42 8.36
CA PRO A 85 -10.54 12.48 8.86
C PRO A 85 -9.70 13.63 9.42
N ILE A 86 -10.15 14.85 9.19
CA ILE A 86 -9.66 16.02 9.91
C ILE A 86 -10.20 15.91 11.34
N PRO A 87 -9.36 16.06 12.39
CA PRO A 87 -9.84 16.04 13.77
C PRO A 87 -10.97 17.04 13.99
N GLN A 88 -12.00 16.63 14.73
CA GLN A 88 -13.17 17.48 14.97
C GLN A 88 -12.81 18.80 15.64
N THR A 89 -11.83 18.78 16.54
CA THR A 89 -11.31 19.98 17.22
C THR A 89 -10.76 21.01 16.24
N GLU A 90 -10.10 20.58 15.17
CA GLU A 90 -9.57 21.50 14.15
C GLU A 90 -10.70 22.17 13.34
N ILE A 91 -11.75 21.41 13.04
CA ILE A 91 -12.94 21.93 12.34
C ILE A 91 -13.68 22.95 13.24
N GLU A 92 -13.75 22.69 14.54
CA GLU A 92 -14.38 23.59 15.50
C GLU A 92 -13.63 24.90 15.65
N MET A 93 -12.30 24.86 15.63
CA MET A 93 -11.44 26.05 15.69
C MET A 93 -11.42 26.84 14.38
N ASN A 94 -11.48 26.16 13.25
CA ASN A 94 -11.46 26.82 11.93
C ASN A 94 -12.66 26.40 11.09
N LYS A 95 -13.70 27.24 11.10
CA LYS A 95 -14.96 27.02 10.36
C LYS A 95 -14.82 26.98 8.83
N ALA A 96 -13.67 27.38 8.29
CA ALA A 96 -13.38 27.26 6.87
C ALA A 96 -12.94 25.85 6.45
N LEU A 97 -12.60 24.96 7.41
CA LEU A 97 -12.26 23.58 7.13
C LEU A 97 -13.51 22.76 6.77
N ILE A 98 -13.40 22.02 5.71
CA ILE A 98 -14.43 21.06 5.27
C ILE A 98 -13.88 19.66 5.47
N GLN A 99 -14.66 18.79 6.12
CA GLN A 99 -14.27 17.40 6.38
C GLN A 99 -14.01 16.63 5.09
N ASN A 100 -13.06 15.71 5.13
CA ASN A 100 -12.80 14.80 4.02
C ASN A 100 -14.01 13.90 3.74
N PRO A 101 -14.22 13.49 2.46
CA PRO A 101 -15.37 12.69 2.08
C PRO A 101 -15.51 11.39 2.91
N GLY A 102 -16.74 11.09 3.32
CA GLY A 102 -17.07 9.84 4.03
C GLY A 102 -16.92 9.89 5.55
N PHE A 103 -16.57 11.05 6.12
CA PHE A 103 -16.46 11.25 7.58
C PHE A 103 -17.45 12.29 8.09
#